data_da759438fc611a59f28522229653936f
#
_entry.id   da759438fc611a59f28522229653936f
#
_cell.length_a   1.000
_cell.length_b   1.000
_cell.length_c   1.000
_cell.angle_alpha   90.00
_cell.angle_beta   90.00
_cell.angle_gamma   90.00
#
_symmetry.space_group_name_H-M   'P 1'
#
loop_
_entity.id
_entity.type
_entity.pdbx_description
1 polymer ?
#
loop_
_entity_poly.entity_id
_entity_poly.type
_entity_poly.pdbx_seq_one_letter_code
_entity_poly.pdbx_strand_id
1 'polypeptide(L)'
;MIFQQFTRFLHTTRIVYAGAEKSALAALRKKTGYTFANCKKALEMHNNDINLAEKWLNEQAQSLGWSKATKLAERATAQGLVGVLIKGNIGAMVEVNCETDFVARNENFKNFVDHVSRVCAQYKELTQFDGDLWKSGFEADALKNLKTSDGKTLADHLALLIGTVGENASIKRAICFKVNNDLKLSGYAHPQATTQESTQNITQVGKYGAIVAFRGNNVDEDLQKNLCQHIVGMNPKKVGEADKDKPMANKDDETCLIHQEYLIDDDKTVGEVLQENNLSIIDYQRYECGEAAANEELEKAKLSN
;
A
#
# COMPACT_ATOMS: atom_id res chain seq x y z
N MET A 1 43.73 -71.24 11.15
CA MET A 1 43.01 -70.11 11.76
C MET A 1 43.03 -68.98 10.76
N ILE A 2 41.91 -68.78 10.09
CA ILE A 2 41.72 -67.73 9.03
C ILE A 2 40.94 -66.56 9.67
N PHE A 3 41.57 -65.40 9.83
CA PHE A 3 40.93 -64.17 10.27
C PHE A 3 40.25 -63.52 9.09
N GLN A 4 38.91 -63.49 9.08
CA GLN A 4 38.08 -62.66 8.15
C GLN A 4 38.01 -61.26 8.72
N GLN A 5 38.60 -60.30 8.03
CA GLN A 5 38.33 -58.82 8.27
C GLN A 5 37.00 -58.42 7.64
N PHE A 6 36.07 -57.99 8.47
CA PHE A 6 34.85 -57.31 8.03
C PHE A 6 35.14 -55.84 7.84
N THR A 7 35.15 -55.39 6.57
CA THR A 7 35.19 -53.97 6.21
C THR A 7 33.77 -53.43 6.31
N ARG A 8 33.50 -52.54 7.28
CA ARG A 8 32.28 -51.76 7.36
C ARG A 8 32.35 -50.61 6.37
N PHE A 9 31.55 -50.64 5.29
CA PHE A 9 31.29 -49.48 4.47
C PHE A 9 30.33 -48.53 5.20
N LEU A 10 30.83 -47.38 5.63
CA LEU A 10 30.03 -46.30 6.17
C LEU A 10 29.43 -45.53 5.00
N HIS A 11 28.10 -45.62 4.80
CA HIS A 11 27.35 -44.75 3.89
C HIS A 11 27.19 -43.35 4.49
N THR A 12 28.06 -42.40 4.12
CA THR A 12 28.06 -41.01 4.57
C THR A 12 27.45 -40.03 3.55
N THR A 13 26.69 -40.49 2.54
CA THR A 13 26.26 -39.63 1.40
C THR A 13 24.90 -38.99 1.53
N ARG A 14 24.14 -39.19 2.64
CA ARG A 14 22.78 -38.61 2.78
C ARG A 14 22.67 -37.24 3.48
N ILE A 15 23.70 -36.80 4.22
CA ILE A 15 23.59 -35.57 5.03
C ILE A 15 23.88 -34.29 4.22
N VAL A 16 24.72 -34.37 3.18
CA VAL A 16 25.13 -33.19 2.39
C VAL A 16 24.00 -32.67 1.48
N TYR A 17 23.17 -33.58 0.92
CA TYR A 17 22.06 -33.21 0.06
C TYR A 17 20.93 -32.48 0.80
N ALA A 18 20.56 -32.90 1.99
CA ALA A 18 19.49 -32.28 2.77
C ALA A 18 19.84 -30.86 3.24
N GLY A 19 21.11 -30.55 3.45
CA GLY A 19 21.56 -29.19 3.79
C GLY A 19 21.53 -28.23 2.61
N ALA A 20 21.94 -28.69 1.42
CA ALA A 20 21.97 -27.92 0.20
C ALA A 20 20.53 -27.62 -0.30
N GLU A 21 19.62 -28.58 -0.23
CA GLU A 21 18.20 -28.39 -0.57
C GLU A 21 17.52 -27.36 0.33
N LYS A 22 17.74 -27.40 1.63
CA LYS A 22 17.21 -26.42 2.58
C LYS A 22 17.75 -25.00 2.31
N SER A 23 19.03 -24.87 1.95
CA SER A 23 19.64 -23.58 1.62
C SER A 23 19.11 -23.01 0.28
N ALA A 24 18.96 -23.83 -0.76
CA ALA A 24 18.42 -23.44 -2.05
C ALA A 24 16.96 -22.98 -1.92
N LEU A 25 16.15 -23.71 -1.15
CA LEU A 25 14.75 -23.37 -0.90
C LEU A 25 14.62 -22.04 -0.14
N ALA A 26 15.43 -21.84 0.91
CA ALA A 26 15.44 -20.59 1.66
C ALA A 26 15.88 -19.40 0.79
N ALA A 27 16.93 -19.60 -0.03
CA ALA A 27 17.43 -18.59 -0.96
C ALA A 27 16.38 -18.22 -2.01
N LEU A 28 15.75 -19.22 -2.64
CA LEU A 28 14.70 -18.99 -3.65
C LEU A 28 13.49 -18.26 -3.04
N ARG A 29 13.05 -18.66 -1.84
CA ARG A 29 11.94 -17.96 -1.15
C ARG A 29 12.29 -16.52 -0.80
N LYS A 30 13.50 -16.27 -0.29
CA LYS A 30 13.95 -14.91 0.02
C LYS A 30 14.03 -14.04 -1.23
N LYS A 31 14.48 -14.61 -2.36
CA LYS A 31 14.63 -13.90 -3.62
C LYS A 31 13.29 -13.59 -4.30
N THR A 32 12.35 -14.54 -4.24
CA THR A 32 11.13 -14.48 -5.08
C THR A 32 9.85 -14.17 -4.31
N GLY A 33 9.83 -14.42 -3.00
CA GLY A 33 8.63 -14.27 -2.15
C GLY A 33 7.53 -15.31 -2.38
N TYR A 34 7.73 -16.30 -3.29
CA TYR A 34 6.76 -17.37 -3.52
C TYR A 34 6.57 -18.27 -2.30
N THR A 35 5.41 -18.96 -2.24
CA THR A 35 5.10 -19.90 -1.17
C THR A 35 6.10 -21.05 -1.09
N PHE A 36 6.25 -21.64 0.10
CA PHE A 36 7.13 -22.79 0.32
C PHE A 36 6.84 -23.93 -0.67
N ALA A 37 5.57 -24.26 -0.87
CA ALA A 37 5.15 -25.34 -1.77
C ALA A 37 5.54 -25.08 -3.24
N ASN A 38 5.37 -23.84 -3.71
CA ASN A 38 5.74 -23.46 -5.07
C ASN A 38 7.25 -23.49 -5.27
N CYS A 39 8.02 -22.94 -4.34
CA CYS A 39 9.49 -22.96 -4.40
C CYS A 39 10.05 -24.40 -4.35
N LYS A 40 9.50 -25.25 -3.47
CA LYS A 40 9.88 -26.64 -3.37
C LYS A 40 9.63 -27.39 -4.70
N LYS A 41 8.42 -27.27 -5.24
CA LYS A 41 8.06 -27.90 -6.53
C LYS A 41 8.97 -27.44 -7.67
N ALA A 42 9.25 -26.12 -7.75
CA ALA A 42 10.13 -25.58 -8.78
C ALA A 42 11.56 -26.14 -8.69
N LEU A 43 12.11 -26.23 -7.48
CA LEU A 43 13.45 -26.80 -7.26
C LEU A 43 13.51 -28.29 -7.58
N GLU A 44 12.49 -29.06 -7.19
CA GLU A 44 12.39 -30.49 -7.54
C GLU A 44 12.36 -30.71 -9.06
N MET A 45 11.63 -29.88 -9.79
CA MET A 45 11.54 -29.97 -11.26
C MET A 45 12.82 -29.53 -12.00
N HIS A 46 13.64 -28.72 -11.37
CA HIS A 46 14.85 -28.13 -11.98
C HIS A 46 16.12 -28.50 -11.23
N ASN A 47 16.17 -29.70 -10.62
CA ASN A 47 17.37 -30.26 -9.97
C ASN A 47 18.07 -29.29 -9.00
N ASN A 48 17.29 -28.54 -8.22
CA ASN A 48 17.75 -27.51 -7.28
C ASN A 48 18.50 -26.32 -7.93
N ASP A 49 18.36 -26.09 -9.24
CA ASP A 49 18.86 -24.89 -9.90
C ASP A 49 17.92 -23.71 -9.61
N ILE A 50 18.43 -22.76 -8.82
CA ILE A 50 17.66 -21.58 -8.34
C ILE A 50 17.20 -20.70 -9.52
N ASN A 51 18.05 -20.52 -10.55
CA ASN A 51 17.73 -19.62 -11.67
C ASN A 51 16.66 -20.22 -12.59
N LEU A 52 16.76 -21.51 -12.88
CA LEU A 52 15.76 -22.22 -13.66
C LEU A 52 14.44 -22.34 -12.90
N ALA A 53 14.50 -22.62 -11.59
CA ALA A 53 13.32 -22.66 -10.72
C ALA A 53 12.62 -21.30 -10.65
N GLU A 54 13.36 -20.19 -10.53
CA GLU A 54 12.81 -18.84 -10.55
C GLU A 54 12.13 -18.53 -11.88
N LYS A 55 12.77 -18.81 -13.01
CA LYS A 55 12.19 -18.59 -14.33
C LYS A 55 10.89 -19.36 -14.51
N TRP A 56 10.87 -20.63 -14.14
CA TRP A 56 9.67 -21.47 -14.17
C TRP A 56 8.56 -20.91 -13.28
N LEU A 57 8.88 -20.46 -12.04
CA LEU A 57 7.90 -19.84 -11.14
C LEU A 57 7.26 -18.61 -11.78
N ASN A 58 8.04 -17.73 -12.39
CA ASN A 58 7.55 -16.53 -13.04
C ASN A 58 6.65 -16.84 -14.26
N GLU A 59 6.99 -17.84 -15.04
CA GLU A 59 6.17 -18.30 -16.17
C GLU A 59 4.84 -18.91 -15.71
N GLN A 60 4.86 -19.70 -14.64
CA GLN A 60 3.66 -20.35 -14.09
C GLN A 60 2.75 -19.37 -13.34
N ALA A 61 3.30 -18.35 -12.68
CA ALA A 61 2.53 -17.42 -11.86
C ALA A 61 1.41 -16.74 -12.64
N GLN A 62 1.64 -16.38 -13.88
CA GLN A 62 0.63 -15.71 -14.71
C GLN A 62 -0.52 -16.64 -15.11
N SER A 63 -0.24 -17.87 -15.52
CA SER A 63 -1.27 -18.86 -15.88
C SER A 63 -2.08 -19.36 -14.67
N LEU A 64 -1.41 -19.55 -13.53
CA LEU A 64 -2.03 -19.98 -12.28
C LEU A 64 -2.70 -18.83 -11.53
N GLY A 65 -2.24 -17.60 -11.73
CA GLY A 65 -2.73 -16.42 -11.03
C GLY A 65 -4.21 -16.17 -11.24
N TRP A 66 -4.67 -16.16 -12.48
CA TRP A 66 -6.09 -15.99 -12.81
C TRP A 66 -6.96 -17.10 -12.23
N SER A 67 -6.53 -18.38 -12.34
CA SER A 67 -7.27 -19.50 -11.77
C SER A 67 -7.38 -19.41 -10.24
N LYS A 68 -6.31 -18.97 -9.57
CA LYS A 68 -6.33 -18.73 -8.12
C LYS A 68 -7.18 -17.52 -7.75
N ALA A 69 -7.04 -16.41 -8.45
CA ALA A 69 -7.83 -15.21 -8.20
C ALA A 69 -9.34 -15.52 -8.23
N THR A 70 -9.79 -16.28 -9.23
CA THR A 70 -11.20 -16.70 -9.30
C THR A 70 -11.62 -17.59 -8.12
N LYS A 71 -10.77 -18.55 -7.70
CA LYS A 71 -11.08 -19.45 -6.58
C LYS A 71 -11.06 -18.76 -5.23
N LEU A 72 -10.29 -17.71 -5.07
CA LEU A 72 -10.11 -16.98 -3.82
C LEU A 72 -10.98 -15.72 -3.73
N ALA A 73 -11.67 -15.33 -4.80
CA ALA A 73 -12.37 -14.05 -4.93
C ALA A 73 -13.39 -13.77 -3.81
N GLU A 74 -14.02 -14.83 -3.27
CA GLU A 74 -15.01 -14.69 -2.19
C GLU A 74 -14.41 -14.59 -0.79
N ARG A 75 -13.09 -14.76 -0.64
CA ARG A 75 -12.45 -14.65 0.67
C ARG A 75 -12.30 -13.18 1.05
N ALA A 76 -12.67 -12.87 2.30
CA ALA A 76 -12.56 -11.52 2.82
C ALA A 76 -11.11 -11.03 2.85
N THR A 77 -10.90 -9.78 2.43
CA THR A 77 -9.61 -9.10 2.43
C THR A 77 -9.68 -7.91 3.39
N ALA A 78 -9.54 -8.18 4.70
CA ALA A 78 -9.65 -7.19 5.76
C ALA A 78 -8.31 -6.53 6.13
N GLN A 79 -7.19 -7.16 5.76
CA GLN A 79 -5.85 -6.62 5.95
C GLN A 79 -5.37 -5.92 4.67
N GLY A 80 -4.23 -5.23 4.72
CA GLY A 80 -3.67 -4.58 3.55
C GLY A 80 -2.88 -3.33 3.88
N LEU A 81 -2.66 -2.47 2.88
CA LEU A 81 -1.92 -1.23 2.98
C LEU A 81 -2.59 -0.11 2.18
N VAL A 82 -2.41 1.09 2.69
CA VAL A 82 -2.61 2.34 1.96
C VAL A 82 -1.25 2.80 1.43
N GLY A 83 -1.17 3.04 0.11
CA GLY A 83 -0.02 3.66 -0.55
C GLY A 83 -0.26 5.13 -0.80
N VAL A 84 0.69 6.00 -0.47
CA VAL A 84 0.65 7.44 -0.69
C VAL A 84 1.86 7.84 -1.51
N LEU A 85 1.65 8.40 -2.69
CA LEU A 85 2.68 8.89 -3.60
C LEU A 85 2.45 10.37 -3.90
N ILE A 86 3.48 11.19 -3.67
CA ILE A 86 3.53 12.58 -4.14
C ILE A 86 4.61 12.70 -5.21
N LYS A 87 4.22 13.18 -6.41
CA LYS A 87 5.11 13.40 -7.56
C LYS A 87 4.87 14.80 -8.10
N GLY A 88 5.66 15.75 -7.64
CA GLY A 88 5.49 17.17 -8.02
C GLY A 88 4.10 17.68 -7.63
N ASN A 89 3.31 18.04 -8.64
CA ASN A 89 1.95 18.58 -8.47
C ASN A 89 0.85 17.51 -8.54
N ILE A 90 1.21 16.22 -8.48
CA ILE A 90 0.29 15.09 -8.49
C ILE A 90 0.45 14.28 -7.21
N GLY A 91 -0.67 13.94 -6.58
CA GLY A 91 -0.76 13.00 -5.47
C GLY A 91 -1.67 11.83 -5.84
N ALA A 92 -1.26 10.62 -5.46
CA ALA A 92 -2.08 9.42 -5.58
C ALA A 92 -2.08 8.66 -4.25
N MET A 93 -3.28 8.30 -3.78
CA MET A 93 -3.45 7.44 -2.62
C MET A 93 -4.31 6.25 -3.01
N VAL A 94 -3.85 5.05 -2.69
CA VAL A 94 -4.51 3.79 -3.09
C VAL A 94 -4.68 2.89 -1.87
N GLU A 95 -5.75 2.11 -1.86
CA GLU A 95 -5.98 1.05 -0.88
C GLU A 95 -5.96 -0.31 -1.57
N VAL A 96 -5.04 -1.17 -1.13
CA VAL A 96 -4.92 -2.56 -1.58
C VAL A 96 -5.02 -3.48 -0.37
N ASN A 97 -5.95 -4.44 -0.45
CA ASN A 97 -6.25 -5.33 0.65
C ASN A 97 -5.82 -6.77 0.36
N CYS A 98 -5.58 -7.54 1.42
CA CYS A 98 -5.25 -8.97 1.40
C CYS A 98 -5.88 -9.69 2.59
N GLU A 99 -5.77 -11.03 2.65
CA GLU A 99 -6.36 -11.82 3.72
C GLU A 99 -5.63 -11.61 5.06
N THR A 100 -4.28 -11.59 5.06
CA THR A 100 -3.47 -11.56 6.27
C THR A 100 -2.47 -10.40 6.33
N ASP A 101 -2.08 -10.02 7.56
CA ASP A 101 -1.03 -9.04 7.79
C ASP A 101 0.37 -9.56 7.38
N PHE A 102 0.56 -10.89 7.31
CA PHE A 102 1.79 -11.49 6.79
C PHE A 102 1.99 -11.15 5.31
N VAL A 103 0.93 -11.22 4.51
CA VAL A 103 0.97 -10.82 3.10
C VAL A 103 1.12 -9.30 2.98
N ALA A 104 0.46 -8.51 3.80
CA ALA A 104 0.63 -7.05 3.80
C ALA A 104 2.09 -6.61 4.04
N ARG A 105 2.87 -7.39 4.81
CA ARG A 105 4.31 -7.13 5.06
C ARG A 105 5.23 -7.68 3.97
N ASN A 106 4.72 -8.49 3.04
CA ASN A 106 5.51 -9.10 1.97
C ASN A 106 5.96 -8.05 0.96
N GLU A 107 7.22 -8.11 0.51
CA GLU A 107 7.78 -7.15 -0.44
C GLU A 107 7.04 -7.16 -1.80
N ASN A 108 6.58 -8.32 -2.29
CA ASN A 108 5.80 -8.37 -3.53
C ASN A 108 4.47 -7.62 -3.39
N PHE A 109 3.84 -7.65 -2.19
CA PHE A 109 2.62 -6.90 -1.93
C PHE A 109 2.91 -5.40 -1.88
N LYS A 110 3.95 -4.96 -1.17
CA LYS A 110 4.37 -3.55 -1.12
C LYS A 110 4.75 -3.01 -2.51
N ASN A 111 5.48 -3.79 -3.29
CA ASN A 111 5.83 -3.45 -4.67
C ASN A 111 4.59 -3.31 -5.56
N PHE A 112 3.57 -4.13 -5.33
CA PHE A 112 2.31 -4.00 -6.03
C PHE A 112 1.55 -2.74 -5.63
N VAL A 113 1.51 -2.38 -4.33
CA VAL A 113 0.93 -1.10 -3.86
C VAL A 113 1.64 0.09 -4.50
N ASP A 114 2.98 0.09 -4.54
CA ASP A 114 3.77 1.12 -5.24
C ASP A 114 3.41 1.17 -6.73
N HIS A 115 3.33 0.01 -7.39
CA HIS A 115 2.98 -0.06 -8.81
C HIS A 115 1.60 0.54 -9.09
N VAL A 116 0.56 0.20 -8.30
CA VAL A 116 -0.79 0.78 -8.43
C VAL A 116 -0.75 2.29 -8.22
N SER A 117 -0.03 2.78 -7.21
CA SER A 117 0.09 4.21 -6.92
C SER A 117 0.71 4.98 -8.10
N ARG A 118 1.76 4.44 -8.70
CA ARG A 118 2.42 5.03 -9.88
C ARG A 118 1.54 5.02 -11.12
N VAL A 119 0.81 3.94 -11.36
CA VAL A 119 -0.13 3.86 -12.49
C VAL A 119 -1.24 4.90 -12.34
N CYS A 120 -1.80 5.07 -11.14
CA CYS A 120 -2.81 6.08 -10.86
C CYS A 120 -2.26 7.51 -11.09
N ALA A 121 -1.05 7.80 -10.61
CA ALA A 121 -0.41 9.09 -10.81
C ALA A 121 -0.14 9.37 -12.29
N GLN A 122 0.39 8.42 -13.05
CA GLN A 122 0.66 8.54 -14.49
C GLN A 122 -0.62 8.76 -15.30
N TYR A 123 -1.69 8.01 -14.99
CA TYR A 123 -2.97 8.18 -15.66
C TYR A 123 -3.50 9.61 -15.58
N LYS A 124 -3.20 10.33 -14.51
CA LYS A 124 -3.66 11.70 -14.24
C LYS A 124 -2.66 12.78 -14.66
N GLU A 125 -1.41 12.43 -14.96
CA GLU A 125 -0.39 13.37 -15.43
C GLU A 125 -0.85 14.12 -16.68
N LEU A 126 -1.54 13.42 -17.59
CA LEU A 126 -2.04 13.94 -18.86
C LEU A 126 -3.40 14.66 -18.77
N THR A 127 -4.07 14.64 -17.60
CA THR A 127 -5.38 15.27 -17.45
C THR A 127 -5.21 16.80 -17.37
N GLN A 128 -5.82 17.54 -18.31
CA GLN A 128 -5.98 18.98 -18.18
C GLN A 128 -7.18 19.28 -17.27
N PHE A 129 -7.09 20.33 -16.47
CA PHE A 129 -8.16 20.76 -15.59
C PHE A 129 -8.13 22.29 -15.44
N ASP A 130 -9.29 22.86 -15.17
CA ASP A 130 -9.46 24.26 -14.84
C ASP A 130 -9.56 24.44 -13.32
N GLY A 131 -8.95 25.50 -12.79
CA GLY A 131 -8.94 25.81 -11.36
C GLY A 131 -7.64 25.41 -10.66
N ASP A 132 -7.68 25.44 -9.34
CA ASP A 132 -6.48 25.28 -8.50
C ASP A 132 -6.22 23.83 -8.13
N LEU A 133 -7.27 23.04 -7.91
CA LEU A 133 -7.24 21.65 -7.47
C LEU A 133 -8.19 20.81 -8.29
N TRP A 134 -7.67 19.71 -8.80
CA TRP A 134 -8.48 18.63 -9.34
C TRP A 134 -8.36 17.39 -8.42
N LYS A 135 -9.51 16.82 -8.05
CA LYS A 135 -9.62 15.64 -7.18
C LYS A 135 -10.57 14.63 -7.81
N SER A 136 -10.16 13.39 -7.94
CA SER A 136 -11.00 12.33 -8.50
C SER A 136 -10.70 10.98 -7.86
N GLY A 137 -11.77 10.31 -7.43
CA GLY A 137 -11.76 8.94 -6.95
C GLY A 137 -11.82 7.92 -8.08
N PHE A 138 -11.36 6.71 -7.79
CA PHE A 138 -11.49 5.53 -8.62
C PHE A 138 -12.01 4.37 -7.79
N GLU A 139 -13.06 3.76 -8.28
CA GLU A 139 -13.58 2.52 -7.76
C GLU A 139 -12.79 1.31 -8.28
N ALA A 140 -12.91 0.19 -7.58
CA ALA A 140 -12.16 -1.03 -7.83
C ALA A 140 -12.16 -1.49 -9.29
N ASP A 141 -13.31 -1.47 -9.96
CA ASP A 141 -13.40 -1.97 -11.34
C ASP A 141 -12.74 -1.03 -12.34
N ALA A 142 -12.83 0.27 -12.12
CA ALA A 142 -12.10 1.24 -12.95
C ALA A 142 -10.59 1.06 -12.81
N LEU A 143 -10.10 0.85 -11.58
CA LEU A 143 -8.68 0.60 -11.30
C LEU A 143 -8.15 -0.66 -11.97
N LYS A 144 -8.88 -1.78 -11.85
CA LYS A 144 -8.49 -3.06 -12.46
C LYS A 144 -8.27 -2.97 -13.96
N ASN A 145 -9.00 -2.09 -14.64
CA ASN A 145 -8.94 -1.90 -16.10
C ASN A 145 -7.85 -0.92 -16.56
N LEU A 146 -7.17 -0.22 -15.64
CA LEU A 146 -6.06 0.66 -16.00
C LEU A 146 -4.92 -0.14 -16.62
N LYS A 147 -4.43 0.35 -17.76
CA LYS A 147 -3.29 -0.26 -18.46
C LYS A 147 -1.97 0.27 -17.90
N THR A 148 -1.03 -0.63 -17.77
CA THR A 148 0.34 -0.36 -17.37
C THR A 148 1.25 -0.24 -18.59
N SER A 149 2.48 0.24 -18.40
CA SER A 149 3.46 0.46 -19.49
C SER A 149 3.87 -0.81 -20.23
N ASP A 150 3.69 -1.98 -19.63
CA ASP A 150 3.95 -3.29 -20.27
C ASP A 150 2.75 -3.82 -21.06
N GLY A 151 1.68 -3.03 -21.21
CA GLY A 151 0.46 -3.36 -21.96
C GLY A 151 -0.55 -4.23 -21.22
N LYS A 152 -0.24 -4.67 -20.01
CA LYS A 152 -1.16 -5.43 -19.13
C LYS A 152 -2.07 -4.49 -18.37
N THR A 153 -3.11 -5.05 -17.75
CA THR A 153 -3.98 -4.32 -16.84
C THR A 153 -3.53 -4.49 -15.38
N LEU A 154 -3.98 -3.60 -14.50
CA LEU A 154 -3.77 -3.81 -13.06
C LEU A 154 -4.43 -5.11 -12.56
N ALA A 155 -5.51 -5.59 -13.22
CA ALA A 155 -6.09 -6.90 -12.92
C ALA A 155 -5.13 -8.05 -13.24
N ASP A 156 -4.35 -7.96 -14.33
CA ASP A 156 -3.33 -8.95 -14.68
C ASP A 156 -2.21 -9.00 -13.64
N HIS A 157 -1.76 -7.82 -13.17
CA HIS A 157 -0.75 -7.71 -12.13
C HIS A 157 -1.28 -8.19 -10.76
N LEU A 158 -2.54 -7.93 -10.44
CA LEU A 158 -3.20 -8.44 -9.24
C LEU A 158 -3.27 -9.97 -9.25
N ALA A 159 -3.67 -10.56 -10.39
CA ALA A 159 -3.69 -12.01 -10.55
C ALA A 159 -2.31 -12.64 -10.37
N LEU A 160 -1.26 -11.99 -10.90
CA LEU A 160 0.13 -12.41 -10.71
C LEU A 160 0.53 -12.36 -9.22
N LEU A 161 0.17 -11.30 -8.51
CA LEU A 161 0.39 -11.18 -7.06
C LEU A 161 -0.29 -12.33 -6.30
N ILE A 162 -1.59 -12.58 -6.55
CA ILE A 162 -2.37 -13.65 -5.92
C ILE A 162 -1.73 -15.02 -6.19
N GLY A 163 -1.26 -15.24 -7.45
CA GLY A 163 -0.50 -16.44 -7.82
C GLY A 163 0.77 -16.63 -6.98
N THR A 164 1.48 -15.53 -6.72
CA THR A 164 2.75 -15.49 -6.01
C THR A 164 2.58 -15.67 -4.51
N VAL A 165 1.73 -14.88 -3.87
CA VAL A 165 1.54 -14.88 -2.41
C VAL A 165 0.65 -16.03 -1.94
N GLY A 166 -0.27 -16.50 -2.79
CA GLY A 166 -1.15 -17.63 -2.51
C GLY A 166 -2.39 -17.30 -1.69
N GLU A 167 -2.65 -16.02 -1.43
CA GLU A 167 -3.82 -15.49 -0.74
C GLU A 167 -4.61 -14.54 -1.64
N ASN A 168 -5.89 -14.30 -1.31
CA ASN A 168 -6.68 -13.29 -2.00
C ASN A 168 -6.14 -11.89 -1.75
N ALA A 169 -6.20 -11.07 -2.78
CA ALA A 169 -5.89 -9.65 -2.71
C ALA A 169 -6.85 -8.86 -3.60
N SER A 170 -7.09 -7.61 -3.26
CA SER A 170 -7.99 -6.74 -4.02
C SER A 170 -7.51 -5.29 -4.02
N ILE A 171 -7.66 -4.60 -5.15
CA ILE A 171 -7.53 -3.15 -5.22
C ILE A 171 -8.91 -2.59 -4.86
N LYS A 172 -9.02 -1.83 -3.78
CA LYS A 172 -10.31 -1.35 -3.27
C LYS A 172 -10.71 -0.01 -3.87
N ARG A 173 -9.86 0.97 -3.71
CA ARG A 173 -10.12 2.35 -4.12
C ARG A 173 -8.82 3.11 -4.33
N ALA A 174 -8.91 4.19 -5.08
CA ALA A 174 -7.84 5.17 -5.16
C ALA A 174 -8.43 6.59 -5.24
N ILE A 175 -7.62 7.57 -4.87
CA ILE A 175 -7.90 8.99 -5.09
C ILE A 175 -6.66 9.65 -5.65
N CYS A 176 -6.86 10.54 -6.61
CA CYS A 176 -5.79 11.34 -7.17
C CYS A 176 -6.10 12.82 -7.00
N PHE A 177 -5.05 13.55 -6.68
CA PHE A 177 -5.01 15.01 -6.64
C PHE A 177 -4.09 15.52 -7.74
N LYS A 178 -4.48 16.60 -8.41
CA LYS A 178 -3.61 17.38 -9.27
C LYS A 178 -3.82 18.86 -8.95
N VAL A 179 -2.74 19.58 -8.72
CA VAL A 179 -2.77 20.99 -8.34
C VAL A 179 -2.05 21.86 -9.36
N ASN A 180 -2.42 23.13 -9.44
CA ASN A 180 -1.66 24.14 -10.18
C ASN A 180 -0.44 24.60 -9.36
N ASN A 181 0.33 25.55 -9.89
CA ASN A 181 1.58 26.01 -9.27
C ASN A 181 1.39 26.82 -7.98
N ASP A 182 0.15 27.27 -7.69
CA ASP A 182 -0.16 28.05 -6.49
C ASP A 182 -0.42 27.18 -5.27
N LEU A 183 -0.58 25.88 -5.51
CA LEU A 183 -0.78 24.89 -4.45
C LEU A 183 0.39 23.90 -4.38
N LYS A 184 0.57 23.33 -3.19
CA LYS A 184 1.50 22.24 -2.93
C LYS A 184 0.77 21.04 -2.38
N LEU A 185 1.26 19.85 -2.70
CA LEU A 185 0.78 18.59 -2.13
C LEU A 185 1.79 18.06 -1.13
N SER A 186 1.29 17.57 -0.01
CA SER A 186 2.02 16.75 0.92
C SER A 186 1.26 15.46 1.21
N GLY A 187 1.98 14.42 1.59
CA GLY A 187 1.38 13.13 1.89
C GLY A 187 2.12 12.40 3.00
N TYR A 188 1.38 11.57 3.73
CA TYR A 188 1.91 10.79 4.82
C TYR A 188 1.18 9.44 4.91
N ALA A 189 1.93 8.37 5.16
CA ALA A 189 1.38 7.06 5.50
C ALA A 189 1.89 6.60 6.87
N HIS A 190 1.01 6.00 7.69
CA HIS A 190 1.31 5.56 9.05
C HIS A 190 1.02 4.05 9.22
N PRO A 191 1.88 3.30 9.94
CA PRO A 191 3.21 3.68 10.44
C PRO A 191 4.20 3.86 9.29
N GLN A 192 5.03 4.89 9.37
CA GLN A 192 6.09 5.13 8.40
C GLN A 192 7.31 4.25 8.71
N ALA A 193 7.89 3.62 7.68
CA ALA A 193 9.21 3.00 7.83
C ALA A 193 10.26 4.10 8.16
N THR A 194 11.13 3.83 9.10
CA THR A 194 12.08 4.78 9.72
C THR A 194 13.22 5.22 8.78
N THR A 195 12.93 5.64 7.55
CA THR A 195 13.92 6.24 6.66
C THR A 195 13.69 7.73 6.55
N GLN A 196 14.68 8.51 6.97
CA GLN A 196 14.72 9.99 6.92
C GLN A 196 14.95 10.56 5.51
N GLU A 197 14.70 9.79 4.45
CA GLU A 197 14.88 10.25 3.08
C GLU A 197 13.66 11.06 2.61
N SER A 198 13.91 12.05 1.74
CA SER A 198 12.88 12.82 1.05
C SER A 198 11.80 11.90 0.51
N THR A 199 10.54 12.15 0.89
CA THR A 199 9.38 11.31 0.53
C THR A 199 8.86 11.60 -0.89
N GLN A 200 9.44 12.58 -1.59
CA GLN A 200 9.05 12.91 -2.95
C GLN A 200 9.44 11.78 -3.92
N ASN A 201 8.52 11.41 -4.78
CA ASN A 201 8.64 10.32 -5.77
C ASN A 201 8.81 8.90 -5.18
N ILE A 202 8.67 8.74 -3.86
CA ILE A 202 8.65 7.43 -3.18
C ILE A 202 7.25 7.18 -2.66
N THR A 203 6.69 6.00 -2.97
CA THR A 203 5.42 5.60 -2.38
C THR A 203 5.63 5.21 -0.92
N GLN A 204 5.03 5.98 -0.03
CA GLN A 204 4.93 5.62 1.38
C GLN A 204 3.82 4.59 1.55
N VAL A 205 3.98 3.60 2.40
CA VAL A 205 2.97 2.58 2.68
C VAL A 205 2.71 2.46 4.18
N GLY A 206 1.44 2.32 4.54
CA GLY A 206 1.02 2.19 5.94
C GLY A 206 -0.40 1.65 6.06
N LYS A 207 -0.92 1.60 7.30
CA LYS A 207 -2.33 1.26 7.55
C LYS A 207 -3.25 2.46 7.33
N TYR A 208 -2.73 3.64 7.49
CA TYR A 208 -3.40 4.91 7.30
C TYR A 208 -2.63 5.74 6.29
N GLY A 209 -3.33 6.61 5.59
CA GLY A 209 -2.69 7.58 4.69
C GLY A 209 -3.50 8.87 4.60
N ALA A 210 -2.80 9.97 4.31
CA ALA A 210 -3.42 11.24 3.97
C ALA A 210 -2.67 11.91 2.82
N ILE A 211 -3.43 12.63 1.99
CA ILE A 211 -2.93 13.63 1.03
C ILE A 211 -3.60 14.94 1.36
N VAL A 212 -2.83 16.02 1.38
CA VAL A 212 -3.28 17.36 1.71
C VAL A 212 -2.81 18.35 0.65
N ALA A 213 -3.72 19.22 0.20
CA ALA A 213 -3.43 20.33 -0.70
C ALA A 213 -3.33 21.62 0.10
N PHE A 214 -2.17 22.28 0.03
CA PHE A 214 -1.84 23.49 0.76
C PHE A 214 -1.73 24.70 -0.17
N ARG A 215 -2.14 25.86 0.33
CA ARG A 215 -1.83 27.17 -0.24
C ARG A 215 -0.99 27.97 0.75
N GLY A 216 0.15 28.47 0.32
CA GLY A 216 1.05 29.29 1.11
C GLY A 216 2.43 29.42 0.46
N ASN A 217 3.17 30.48 0.79
CA ASN A 217 4.50 30.72 0.28
C ASN A 217 5.54 30.18 1.28
N ASN A 218 6.54 29.43 0.77
CA ASN A 218 7.68 28.91 1.56
C ASN A 218 7.28 28.10 2.80
N VAL A 219 6.33 27.22 2.64
CA VAL A 219 5.87 26.35 3.74
C VAL A 219 6.92 25.31 4.06
N ASP A 220 7.26 25.20 5.32
CA ASP A 220 8.13 24.17 5.87
C ASP A 220 7.59 22.76 5.58
N GLU A 221 8.43 21.89 5.02
CA GLU A 221 8.06 20.50 4.69
C GLU A 221 7.72 19.68 5.96
N ASP A 222 8.38 19.97 7.08
CA ASP A 222 8.10 19.31 8.36
C ASP A 222 6.71 19.70 8.89
N LEU A 223 6.33 20.98 8.77
CA LEU A 223 4.99 21.43 9.14
C LEU A 223 3.91 20.77 8.28
N GLN A 224 4.13 20.69 6.95
CA GLN A 224 3.18 20.00 6.06
C GLN A 224 3.03 18.52 6.44
N LYS A 225 4.13 17.84 6.74
CA LYS A 225 4.13 16.45 7.18
C LYS A 225 3.39 16.28 8.50
N ASN A 226 3.64 17.17 9.47
CA ASN A 226 3.00 17.15 10.77
C ASN A 226 1.47 17.36 10.67
N LEU A 227 1.02 18.23 9.76
CA LEU A 227 -0.40 18.41 9.46
C LEU A 227 -1.02 17.16 8.80
N CYS A 228 -0.29 16.47 7.93
CA CYS A 228 -0.73 15.18 7.41
C CYS A 228 -0.83 14.12 8.52
N GLN A 229 0.11 14.10 9.47
CA GLN A 229 0.07 13.21 10.64
C GLN A 229 -1.12 13.52 11.54
N HIS A 230 -1.41 14.80 11.76
CA HIS A 230 -2.58 15.23 12.51
C HIS A 230 -3.87 14.70 11.86
N ILE A 231 -4.04 14.88 10.55
CA ILE A 231 -5.22 14.39 9.81
C ILE A 231 -5.35 12.87 9.90
N VAL A 232 -4.24 12.13 9.82
CA VAL A 232 -4.24 10.67 10.00
C VAL A 232 -4.70 10.29 11.41
N GLY A 233 -4.17 10.94 12.45
CA GLY A 233 -4.44 10.61 13.85
C GLY A 233 -5.82 11.07 14.33
N MET A 234 -6.20 12.31 14.02
CA MET A 234 -7.41 12.95 14.56
C MET A 234 -8.65 12.77 13.67
N ASN A 235 -8.49 12.24 12.45
CA ASN A 235 -9.58 11.90 11.54
C ASN A 235 -10.66 12.99 11.39
N PRO A 236 -10.32 14.24 11.07
CA PRO A 236 -11.30 15.29 10.87
C PRO A 236 -12.25 14.94 9.73
N LYS A 237 -13.45 15.52 9.74
CA LYS A 237 -14.47 15.28 8.70
C LYS A 237 -14.55 16.39 7.67
N LYS A 238 -14.06 17.59 8.00
CA LYS A 238 -13.98 18.74 7.10
C LYS A 238 -12.84 19.65 7.51
N VAL A 239 -12.35 20.48 6.58
CA VAL A 239 -11.36 21.52 6.88
C VAL A 239 -11.95 22.55 7.83
N GLY A 240 -13.09 23.11 7.50
CA GLY A 240 -13.78 24.17 8.23
C GLY A 240 -13.49 25.57 7.70
N GLU A 241 -14.37 26.49 8.04
CA GLU A 241 -14.28 27.93 7.74
C GLU A 241 -14.44 28.71 9.03
N ALA A 242 -13.44 29.52 9.40
CA ALA A 242 -13.39 30.22 10.68
C ALA A 242 -14.62 31.10 10.98
N ASP A 243 -15.21 31.70 9.93
CA ASP A 243 -16.37 32.59 10.07
C ASP A 243 -17.72 31.85 10.14
N LYS A 244 -17.75 30.56 9.75
CA LYS A 244 -18.99 29.77 9.66
C LYS A 244 -19.09 28.64 10.67
N ASP A 245 -17.96 27.98 10.93
CA ASP A 245 -17.92 26.84 11.83
C ASP A 245 -17.60 27.28 13.25
N LYS A 246 -18.36 26.76 14.21
CA LYS A 246 -18.09 26.99 15.63
C LYS A 246 -17.45 25.75 16.24
N PRO A 247 -16.47 25.91 17.14
CA PRO A 247 -15.89 24.79 17.85
C PRO A 247 -16.95 24.05 18.68
N MET A 248 -16.79 22.74 18.81
CA MET A 248 -17.65 21.92 19.66
C MET A 248 -17.40 22.22 21.14
N ALA A 249 -18.42 22.03 21.97
CA ALA A 249 -18.31 22.25 23.42
C ALA A 249 -17.34 21.25 24.08
N ASN A 250 -17.31 20.02 23.57
CA ASN A 250 -16.33 19.02 23.97
C ASN A 250 -15.26 18.89 22.88
N LYS A 251 -14.01 19.17 23.23
CA LYS A 251 -12.87 19.15 22.31
C LYS A 251 -12.58 17.73 21.74
N ASP A 252 -12.85 16.69 22.53
CA ASP A 252 -12.65 15.29 22.11
C ASP A 252 -13.60 14.88 20.96
N ASP A 253 -14.75 15.54 20.83
CA ASP A 253 -15.73 15.29 19.78
C ASP A 253 -15.54 16.20 18.55
N GLU A 254 -14.51 17.05 18.54
CA GLU A 254 -14.26 18.00 17.46
C GLU A 254 -13.88 17.30 16.16
N THR A 255 -14.67 17.51 15.12
CA THR A 255 -14.46 16.94 13.79
C THR A 255 -14.07 17.96 12.72
N CYS A 256 -14.11 19.25 13.03
CA CYS A 256 -13.68 20.33 12.18
C CYS A 256 -12.18 20.58 12.36
N LEU A 257 -11.40 20.34 11.31
CA LEU A 257 -9.92 20.35 11.36
C LEU A 257 -9.35 21.63 12.01
N ILE A 258 -9.85 22.81 11.63
CA ILE A 258 -9.31 24.09 12.14
C ILE A 258 -9.54 24.29 13.64
N HIS A 259 -10.52 23.59 14.23
CA HIS A 259 -10.85 23.68 15.66
C HIS A 259 -10.25 22.55 16.49
N GLN A 260 -9.66 21.52 15.86
CA GLN A 260 -8.98 20.43 16.57
C GLN A 260 -7.71 20.94 17.24
N GLU A 261 -7.44 20.46 18.45
CA GLU A 261 -6.14 20.65 19.12
C GLU A 261 -5.04 20.03 18.28
N TYR A 262 -3.96 20.78 18.04
CA TYR A 262 -2.90 20.34 17.16
C TYR A 262 -2.06 19.22 17.78
N LEU A 263 -1.96 18.08 17.14
CA LEU A 263 -1.34 16.84 17.66
C LEU A 263 0.11 17.04 18.19
N ILE A 264 0.85 18.01 17.65
CA ILE A 264 2.27 18.25 18.01
C ILE A 264 2.40 19.32 19.12
N ASP A 265 1.40 20.19 19.26
CA ASP A 265 1.38 21.28 20.23
C ASP A 265 -0.09 21.50 20.65
N ASP A 266 -0.49 20.87 21.75
CA ASP A 266 -1.88 20.85 22.25
C ASP A 266 -2.34 22.18 22.87
N ASP A 267 -1.42 23.14 23.07
CA ASP A 267 -1.75 24.50 23.46
C ASP A 267 -2.39 25.31 22.31
N LYS A 268 -2.33 24.79 21.06
CA LYS A 268 -2.84 25.45 19.86
C LYS A 268 -3.86 24.59 19.11
N THR A 269 -4.76 25.28 18.43
CA THR A 269 -5.60 24.64 17.41
C THR A 269 -4.86 24.58 16.07
N VAL A 270 -5.29 23.68 15.18
CA VAL A 270 -4.79 23.63 13.80
C VAL A 270 -5.00 24.97 13.09
N GLY A 271 -6.14 25.64 13.32
CA GLY A 271 -6.43 26.95 12.75
C GLY A 271 -5.42 28.01 13.13
N GLU A 272 -5.01 28.08 14.41
CA GLU A 272 -3.97 29.00 14.90
C GLU A 272 -2.61 28.69 14.26
N VAL A 273 -2.23 27.40 14.17
CA VAL A 273 -0.98 26.99 13.51
C VAL A 273 -0.97 27.39 12.04
N LEU A 274 -2.08 27.21 11.32
CA LEU A 274 -2.21 27.61 9.94
C LEU A 274 -2.08 29.13 9.76
N GLN A 275 -2.73 29.90 10.63
CA GLN A 275 -2.67 31.37 10.63
C GLN A 275 -1.27 31.91 10.91
N GLU A 276 -0.57 31.39 11.92
CA GLU A 276 0.79 31.78 12.28
C GLU A 276 1.79 31.56 11.13
N ASN A 277 1.55 30.53 10.31
CA ASN A 277 2.43 30.18 9.20
C ASN A 277 1.96 30.70 7.84
N ASN A 278 0.91 31.54 7.77
CA ASN A 278 0.29 32.02 6.53
C ASN A 278 -0.01 30.88 5.56
N LEU A 279 -0.56 29.78 6.08
CA LEU A 279 -0.85 28.55 5.38
C LEU A 279 -2.36 28.29 5.37
N SER A 280 -2.88 27.76 4.29
CA SER A 280 -4.26 27.29 4.21
C SER A 280 -4.31 25.87 3.69
N ILE A 281 -5.14 25.02 4.27
CA ILE A 281 -5.50 23.71 3.74
C ILE A 281 -6.71 23.90 2.85
N ILE A 282 -6.56 23.58 1.56
CA ILE A 282 -7.60 23.72 0.55
C ILE A 282 -8.51 22.51 0.52
N ASP A 283 -7.90 21.33 0.59
CA ASP A 283 -8.62 20.05 0.66
C ASP A 283 -7.67 18.96 1.15
N TYR A 284 -8.23 17.86 1.62
CA TYR A 284 -7.48 16.66 2.00
C TYR A 284 -8.29 15.39 1.73
N GLN A 285 -7.62 14.27 1.76
CA GLN A 285 -8.23 12.95 1.83
C GLN A 285 -7.44 12.09 2.81
N ARG A 286 -8.18 11.37 3.65
CA ARG A 286 -7.65 10.33 4.54
C ARG A 286 -8.22 8.98 4.13
N TYR A 287 -7.38 7.95 4.16
CA TYR A 287 -7.78 6.54 4.09
C TYR A 287 -7.29 5.78 5.30
N GLU A 288 -8.12 4.84 5.73
CA GLU A 288 -7.77 3.77 6.65
C GLU A 288 -7.97 2.43 5.92
N CYS A 289 -6.99 1.55 6.00
CA CYS A 289 -7.04 0.24 5.37
C CYS A 289 -8.14 -0.62 6.01
N GLY A 290 -9.09 -1.10 5.20
CA GLY A 290 -10.25 -1.89 5.65
C GLY A 290 -11.50 -1.07 5.94
N GLU A 291 -11.43 0.25 6.05
CA GLU A 291 -12.58 1.13 6.35
C GLU A 291 -13.71 1.00 5.31
N ALA A 292 -13.36 0.93 4.03
CA ALA A 292 -14.35 0.80 2.95
C ALA A 292 -15.16 -0.50 3.07
N ALA A 293 -14.51 -1.60 3.41
CA ALA A 293 -15.19 -2.89 3.60
C ALA A 293 -16.10 -2.87 4.82
N ALA A 294 -15.65 -2.27 5.93
CA ALA A 294 -16.45 -2.14 7.15
C ALA A 294 -17.71 -1.29 6.93
N ASN A 295 -17.60 -0.20 6.16
CA ASN A 295 -18.75 0.65 5.82
C ASN A 295 -19.76 -0.06 4.93
N GLU A 296 -19.31 -0.84 3.93
CA GLU A 296 -20.20 -1.65 3.08
C GLU A 296 -20.95 -2.72 3.89
N GLU A 297 -20.30 -3.36 4.86
CA GLU A 297 -20.95 -4.34 5.74
C GLU A 297 -21.99 -3.69 6.65
N LEU A 298 -21.70 -2.50 7.20
CA LEU A 298 -22.66 -1.73 8.01
C LEU A 298 -23.87 -1.28 7.20
N GLU A 299 -23.69 -0.84 5.95
CA GLU A 299 -24.80 -0.48 5.08
C GLU A 299 -25.68 -1.68 4.72
N LYS A 300 -25.08 -2.82 4.38
CA LYS A 300 -25.82 -4.07 4.11
C LYS A 300 -26.61 -4.54 5.34
N ALA A 301 -26.03 -4.45 6.53
CA ALA A 301 -26.72 -4.78 7.77
C ALA A 301 -27.92 -3.86 8.07
N LYS A 302 -27.82 -2.57 7.75
CA LYS A 302 -28.94 -1.59 7.88
C LYS A 302 -30.07 -1.83 6.89
N LEU A 303 -29.78 -2.38 5.72
CA LEU A 303 -30.78 -2.69 4.68
C LEU A 303 -31.48 -4.02 4.91
N SER A 304 -30.94 -4.87 5.79
CA SER A 304 -31.50 -6.20 6.14
C SER A 304 -32.38 -6.20 7.39
N ASN A 305 -32.48 -5.08 8.10
CA ASN A 305 -33.38 -4.81 9.23
C ASN A 305 -34.52 -3.86 8.83
#